data_7a80b6d7bbcb342c1f76e095e3ee47f9
#
_entry.id   7a80b6d7bbcb342c1f76e095e3ee47f9
#
_cell.length_a   1.000
_cell.length_b   1.000
_cell.length_c   1.000
_cell.angle_alpha   90.00
_cell.angle_beta   90.00
_cell.angle_gamma   90.00
#
_symmetry.space_group_name_H-M   'P 1'
#
loop_
_entity.id
_entity.type
_entity.pdbx_description
1 polymer ?
#
loop_
_entity_poly.entity_id
_entity_poly.type
_entity_poly.pdbx_seq_one_letter_code
_entity_poly.pdbx_strand_id
1 'polypeptide(L)'
;MREGAPKTIYRKDYTEPDFLISHVELAFEIADGNTRVTSALRIQRNGSHERPLVLDGEGLGLISVSVDGGTLDEGAFKYVGGKLTIDAVPDEFEFGAVVDIQPETNTSLEGLYRSRTMYCTQCEAEGYRKITFGLDRPDVLSTYTVTLSADK
;
A
#
# COMPACT_ATOMS: atom_id res chain seq x y z
N MET A 1 0.41 13.89 12.92
CA MET A 1 1.68 13.92 13.72
C MET A 1 1.86 12.54 14.34
N ARG A 2 2.99 11.87 14.09
CA ARG A 2 3.29 10.59 14.73
C ARG A 2 3.40 10.80 16.24
N GLU A 3 2.52 10.17 17.02
CA GLU A 3 2.60 10.15 18.47
C GLU A 3 3.68 9.13 18.88
N GLY A 4 4.78 9.62 19.43
CA GLY A 4 5.87 8.82 20.00
C GLY A 4 7.24 9.45 19.80
N ALA A 5 8.19 9.13 20.67
CA ALA A 5 9.58 9.55 20.50
C ALA A 5 10.17 8.89 19.23
N PRO A 6 10.96 9.61 18.45
CA PRO A 6 11.59 9.06 17.24
C PRO A 6 12.43 7.83 17.60
N LYS A 7 12.17 6.71 16.93
CA LYS A 7 12.98 5.50 17.11
C LYS A 7 14.29 5.66 16.35
N THR A 8 15.41 5.44 17.03
CA THR A 8 16.72 5.44 16.36
C THR A 8 16.81 4.23 15.43
N ILE A 9 17.11 4.47 14.15
CA ILE A 9 17.35 3.44 13.14
C ILE A 9 18.86 3.41 12.87
N TYR A 10 19.46 2.24 12.98
CA TYR A 10 20.89 2.06 12.73
C TYR A 10 21.13 1.47 11.34
N ARG A 11 22.12 1.97 10.63
CA ARG A 11 22.50 1.45 9.30
C ARG A 11 22.83 -0.04 9.33
N LYS A 12 23.38 -0.55 10.43
CA LYS A 12 23.69 -1.99 10.60
C LYS A 12 22.46 -2.89 10.65
N ASP A 13 21.26 -2.33 10.92
CA ASP A 13 20.00 -3.06 11.01
C ASP A 13 19.28 -3.09 9.64
N TYR A 14 19.90 -2.52 8.59
CA TYR A 14 19.37 -2.58 7.24
C TYR A 14 19.36 -4.03 6.73
N THR A 15 18.24 -4.42 6.16
CA THR A 15 18.07 -5.68 5.43
C THR A 15 17.46 -5.36 4.06
N GLU A 16 17.93 -6.05 3.03
CA GLU A 16 17.30 -5.98 1.71
C GLU A 16 15.83 -6.37 1.79
N PRO A 17 14.97 -5.82 0.91
CA PRO A 17 13.56 -6.21 0.87
C PRO A 17 13.42 -7.66 0.42
N ASP A 18 12.51 -8.40 1.07
CA ASP A 18 12.23 -9.81 0.74
C ASP A 18 11.54 -9.97 -0.62
N PHE A 19 10.89 -8.91 -1.07
CA PHE A 19 10.20 -8.84 -2.36
C PHE A 19 10.49 -7.51 -3.03
N LEU A 20 10.43 -7.51 -4.37
CA LEU A 20 10.55 -6.33 -5.22
C LEU A 20 9.23 -6.10 -5.95
N ILE A 21 8.90 -4.83 -6.21
CA ILE A 21 7.72 -4.44 -6.98
C ILE A 21 8.22 -3.73 -8.23
N SER A 22 8.04 -4.34 -9.39
CA SER A 22 8.52 -3.78 -10.65
C SER A 22 7.55 -2.77 -11.25
N HIS A 23 6.25 -2.98 -11.07
CA HIS A 23 5.20 -2.13 -11.62
C HIS A 23 4.00 -2.05 -10.68
N VAL A 24 3.40 -0.87 -10.62
CA VAL A 24 2.20 -0.58 -9.84
C VAL A 24 1.17 0.08 -10.74
N GLU A 25 -0.02 -0.48 -10.82
CA GLU A 25 -1.19 0.15 -11.42
C GLU A 25 -2.11 0.64 -10.29
N LEU A 26 -2.51 1.91 -10.36
CA LEU A 26 -3.44 2.53 -9.42
C LEU A 26 -4.61 3.14 -10.17
N ALA A 27 -5.82 2.83 -9.75
CA ALA A 27 -7.02 3.51 -10.19
C ALA A 27 -7.72 4.15 -8.98
N PHE A 28 -7.92 5.45 -9.04
CA PHE A 28 -8.63 6.23 -8.03
C PHE A 28 -10.02 6.61 -8.55
N GLU A 29 -11.04 6.28 -7.78
CA GLU A 29 -12.41 6.78 -7.95
C GLU A 29 -12.69 7.76 -6.81
N ILE A 30 -12.53 9.05 -7.09
CA ILE A 30 -12.64 10.12 -6.09
C ILE A 30 -14.08 10.60 -6.06
N ALA A 31 -14.75 10.38 -4.93
CA ALA A 31 -16.10 10.88 -4.67
C ALA A 31 -16.17 11.59 -3.30
N ASP A 32 -17.18 12.41 -3.09
CA ASP A 32 -17.36 13.10 -1.82
C ASP A 32 -17.51 12.09 -0.66
N GLY A 33 -16.66 12.24 0.35
CA GLY A 33 -16.64 11.42 1.57
C GLY A 33 -16.00 10.06 1.43
N ASN A 34 -15.64 9.61 0.22
CA ASN A 34 -14.95 8.33 0.02
C ASN A 34 -14.14 8.34 -1.28
N THR A 35 -12.94 7.81 -1.23
CA THR A 35 -12.13 7.52 -2.42
C THR A 35 -11.82 6.03 -2.46
N ARG A 36 -12.24 5.36 -3.53
CA ARG A 36 -11.87 3.97 -3.79
C ARG A 36 -10.55 3.92 -4.53
N VAL A 37 -9.65 3.07 -4.06
CA VAL A 37 -8.37 2.81 -4.71
C VAL A 37 -8.29 1.33 -5.07
N THR A 38 -8.16 1.06 -6.36
CA THR A 38 -7.85 -0.27 -6.88
C THR A 38 -6.37 -0.30 -7.25
N SER A 39 -5.64 -1.27 -6.76
CA SER A 39 -4.22 -1.43 -7.02
C SER A 39 -3.90 -2.82 -7.56
N ALA A 40 -2.95 -2.89 -8.50
CA ALA A 40 -2.32 -4.11 -8.98
C ALA A 40 -0.80 -3.92 -8.96
N LEU A 41 -0.10 -4.83 -8.26
CA LEU A 41 1.34 -4.78 -8.05
C LEU A 41 1.99 -6.03 -8.64
N ARG A 42 2.94 -5.85 -9.56
CA ARG A 42 3.77 -6.96 -10.04
C ARG A 42 4.91 -7.19 -9.07
N ILE A 43 4.83 -8.29 -8.34
CA ILE A 43 5.74 -8.63 -7.24
C ILE A 43 6.60 -9.81 -7.61
N GLN A 44 7.88 -9.72 -7.25
CA GLN A 44 8.86 -10.78 -7.39
C GLN A 44 9.59 -11.00 -6.06
N ARG A 45 9.80 -12.27 -5.69
CA ARG A 45 10.62 -12.67 -4.54
C ARG A 45 12.09 -12.30 -4.77
N ASN A 46 12.70 -11.65 -3.79
CA ASN A 46 14.09 -11.23 -3.86
C ASN A 46 14.99 -12.30 -3.23
N GLY A 47 15.56 -13.15 -4.09
CA GLY A 47 16.39 -14.28 -3.66
C GLY A 47 15.60 -15.57 -3.37
N SER A 48 16.21 -16.53 -2.68
CA SER A 48 15.63 -17.83 -2.37
C SER A 48 15.25 -17.90 -0.89
N HIS A 49 13.97 -17.83 -0.58
CA HIS A 49 13.43 -17.92 0.79
C HIS A 49 11.94 -18.23 0.77
N GLU A 50 11.39 -18.69 1.90
CA GLU A 50 9.97 -18.99 2.11
C GLU A 50 9.28 -17.96 3.02
N ARG A 51 9.86 -16.75 3.17
CA ARG A 51 9.25 -15.70 4.02
C ARG A 51 7.93 -15.23 3.43
N PRO A 52 6.93 -14.91 4.29
CA PRO A 52 5.65 -14.41 3.87
C PRO A 52 5.76 -13.06 3.15
N LEU A 53 4.79 -12.76 2.30
CA LEU A 53 4.60 -11.40 1.80
C LEU A 53 4.05 -10.54 2.93
N VAL A 54 4.73 -9.43 3.22
CA VAL A 54 4.26 -8.44 4.20
C VAL A 54 4.22 -7.07 3.54
N LEU A 55 3.03 -6.52 3.38
CA LEU A 55 2.80 -5.20 2.79
C LEU A 55 2.37 -4.20 3.87
N ASP A 56 2.85 -2.97 3.73
CA ASP A 56 2.42 -1.85 4.55
C ASP A 56 1.05 -1.35 4.11
N GLY A 57 0.16 -1.01 5.08
CA GLY A 57 -1.13 -0.41 4.83
C GLY A 57 -1.72 0.13 6.13
N GLU A 58 -1.99 1.43 6.22
CA GLU A 58 -2.50 2.08 7.43
C GLU A 58 -3.83 2.79 7.17
N GLY A 59 -4.83 2.51 8.01
CA GLY A 59 -6.12 3.19 7.96
C GLY A 59 -6.94 2.90 6.70
N LEU A 60 -6.67 1.79 6.04
CA LEU A 60 -7.34 1.38 4.82
C LEU A 60 -8.63 0.63 5.13
N GLY A 61 -9.74 1.03 4.51
CA GLY A 61 -10.98 0.26 4.47
C GLY A 61 -10.86 -0.88 3.45
N LEU A 62 -10.34 -2.03 3.86
CA LEU A 62 -10.11 -3.16 2.98
C LEU A 62 -11.42 -3.75 2.46
N ILE A 63 -11.54 -3.88 1.13
CA ILE A 63 -12.68 -4.49 0.44
C ILE A 63 -12.32 -5.87 -0.07
N SER A 64 -11.21 -5.99 -0.80
CA SER A 64 -10.77 -7.28 -1.34
C SER A 64 -9.26 -7.34 -1.53
N VAL A 65 -8.75 -8.56 -1.50
CA VAL A 65 -7.35 -8.91 -1.82
C VAL A 65 -7.37 -10.02 -2.86
N SER A 66 -6.45 -9.98 -3.81
CA SER A 66 -6.29 -11.04 -4.82
C SER A 66 -4.83 -11.34 -5.09
N VAL A 67 -4.56 -12.55 -5.55
CA VAL A 67 -3.28 -13.00 -6.09
C VAL A 67 -3.54 -13.65 -7.45
N ASP A 68 -2.86 -13.19 -8.50
CA ASP A 68 -3.03 -13.64 -9.89
C ASP A 68 -4.50 -13.64 -10.34
N GLY A 69 -5.26 -12.59 -9.95
CA GLY A 69 -6.66 -12.42 -10.25
C GLY A 69 -7.61 -13.29 -9.41
N GLY A 70 -7.11 -14.20 -8.59
CA GLY A 70 -7.90 -15.00 -7.65
C GLY A 70 -8.14 -14.23 -6.34
N THR A 71 -9.40 -13.90 -6.03
CA THR A 71 -9.76 -13.27 -4.75
C THR A 71 -9.44 -14.20 -3.57
N LEU A 72 -8.80 -13.67 -2.56
CA LEU A 72 -8.47 -14.41 -1.34
C LEU A 72 -9.61 -14.31 -0.31
N ASP A 73 -9.90 -15.44 0.34
CA ASP A 73 -10.81 -15.49 1.48
C ASP A 73 -10.15 -14.86 2.73
N GLU A 74 -10.96 -14.40 3.69
CA GLU A 74 -10.49 -13.74 4.94
C GLU A 74 -9.48 -14.56 5.75
N GLY A 75 -9.47 -15.89 5.61
CA GLY A 75 -8.51 -16.79 6.28
C GLY A 75 -7.16 -16.93 5.57
N ALA A 76 -7.05 -16.47 4.31
CA ALA A 76 -5.84 -16.61 3.50
C ALA A 76 -4.82 -15.49 3.71
N PHE A 77 -5.20 -14.42 4.39
CA PHE A 77 -4.33 -13.30 4.75
C PHE A 77 -4.67 -12.75 6.13
N LYS A 78 -3.77 -11.93 6.69
CA LYS A 78 -4.00 -11.20 7.94
C LYS A 78 -3.72 -9.72 7.72
N TYR A 79 -4.68 -8.88 8.11
CA TYR A 79 -4.48 -7.42 8.09
C TYR A 79 -4.60 -6.88 9.52
N VAL A 80 -3.46 -6.67 10.17
CA VAL A 80 -3.35 -6.25 11.58
C VAL A 80 -2.17 -5.31 11.76
N GLY A 81 -2.36 -4.26 12.57
CA GLY A 81 -1.27 -3.35 12.96
C GLY A 81 -0.62 -2.61 11.80
N GLY A 82 -1.37 -2.29 10.75
CA GLY A 82 -0.84 -1.61 9.58
C GLY A 82 -0.02 -2.50 8.65
N LYS A 83 -0.18 -3.82 8.75
CA LYS A 83 0.50 -4.81 7.90
C LYS A 83 -0.51 -5.81 7.36
N LEU A 84 -0.43 -6.06 6.05
CA LEU A 84 -1.12 -7.17 5.40
C LEU A 84 -0.09 -8.28 5.16
N THR A 85 -0.37 -9.48 5.66
CA THR A 85 0.52 -10.64 5.56
C THR A 85 -0.17 -11.77 4.82
N ILE A 86 0.51 -12.36 3.82
CA ILE A 86 0.11 -13.59 3.13
C ILE A 86 1.23 -14.60 3.34
N ASP A 87 0.94 -15.71 4.01
CA ASP A 87 1.95 -16.66 4.48
C ASP A 87 2.67 -17.40 3.33
N ALA A 88 1.97 -17.67 2.23
CA ALA A 88 2.55 -18.35 1.06
C ALA A 88 2.12 -17.67 -0.24
N VAL A 89 3.10 -17.27 -1.04
CA VAL A 89 2.90 -16.66 -2.36
C VAL A 89 3.89 -17.26 -3.36
N PRO A 90 3.57 -17.26 -4.67
CA PRO A 90 4.52 -17.63 -5.73
C PRO A 90 5.77 -16.74 -5.72
N ASP A 91 6.79 -17.13 -6.49
CA ASP A 91 8.02 -16.32 -6.65
C ASP A 91 7.78 -15.06 -7.48
N GLU A 92 6.89 -15.14 -8.47
CA GLU A 92 6.41 -14.02 -9.27
C GLU A 92 4.89 -14.08 -9.34
N PHE A 93 4.22 -12.96 -9.08
CA PHE A 93 2.76 -12.89 -9.07
C PHE A 93 2.28 -11.45 -9.17
N GLU A 94 0.99 -11.30 -9.46
CA GLU A 94 0.29 -10.03 -9.34
C GLU A 94 -0.53 -10.01 -8.05
N PHE A 95 -0.24 -9.05 -7.18
CA PHE A 95 -1.06 -8.76 -5.99
C PHE A 95 -2.08 -7.67 -6.35
N GLY A 96 -3.34 -7.91 -6.08
CA GLY A 96 -4.41 -6.92 -6.24
C GLY A 96 -5.05 -6.57 -4.90
N ALA A 97 -5.42 -5.31 -4.72
CA ALA A 97 -6.23 -4.87 -3.59
C ALA A 97 -7.24 -3.79 -4.01
N VAL A 98 -8.40 -3.83 -3.37
CA VAL A 98 -9.39 -2.76 -3.43
C VAL A 98 -9.59 -2.24 -2.01
N VAL A 99 -9.39 -0.93 -1.84
CA VAL A 99 -9.52 -0.27 -0.54
C VAL A 99 -10.33 1.01 -0.67
N ASP A 100 -11.01 1.40 0.39
CA ASP A 100 -11.63 2.71 0.55
C ASP A 100 -10.80 3.56 1.53
N ILE A 101 -10.56 4.81 1.18
CA ILE A 101 -9.90 5.81 2.02
C ILE A 101 -10.76 7.08 2.10
N GLN A 102 -10.52 7.90 3.11
CA GLN A 102 -11.29 9.13 3.38
C GLN A 102 -10.37 10.36 3.42
N PRO A 103 -10.01 10.94 2.25
CA PRO A 103 -9.09 12.07 2.17
C PRO A 103 -9.59 13.32 2.91
N GLU A 104 -10.90 13.53 3.00
CA GLU A 104 -11.53 14.69 3.65
C GLU A 104 -11.31 14.69 5.16
N THR A 105 -11.19 13.52 5.78
CA THR A 105 -10.98 13.37 7.24
C THR A 105 -9.52 13.09 7.58
N ASN A 106 -8.66 12.95 6.58
CA ASN A 106 -7.23 12.69 6.78
C ASN A 106 -6.50 13.96 7.25
N THR A 107 -6.31 14.08 8.56
CA THR A 107 -5.59 15.19 9.20
C THR A 107 -4.11 14.93 9.41
N SER A 108 -3.62 13.72 9.09
CA SER A 108 -2.20 13.38 9.23
C SER A 108 -1.34 14.07 8.18
N LEU A 109 -1.93 14.52 7.06
CA LEU A 109 -1.25 15.10 5.90
C LEU A 109 -0.24 14.13 5.27
N GLU A 110 -0.49 12.84 5.37
CA GLU A 110 0.26 11.74 4.76
C GLU A 110 -0.66 10.91 3.88
N GLY A 111 -0.15 10.39 2.76
CA GLY A 111 -0.95 9.72 1.75
C GLY A 111 -1.80 10.70 0.95
N LEU A 112 -3.04 10.35 0.62
CA LEU A 112 -4.00 11.23 -0.04
C LEU A 112 -4.85 11.96 1.00
N TYR A 113 -4.91 13.29 0.90
CA TYR A 113 -5.72 14.14 1.78
C TYR A 113 -6.33 15.31 1.01
N ARG A 114 -7.37 15.91 1.58
CA ARG A 114 -8.03 17.09 1.02
C ARG A 114 -7.63 18.34 1.80
N SER A 115 -7.04 19.32 1.11
CA SER A 115 -6.75 20.64 1.66
C SER A 115 -7.73 21.64 1.07
N ARG A 116 -8.75 22.05 1.86
CA ARG A 116 -9.85 22.90 1.40
C ARG A 116 -10.60 22.24 0.22
N THR A 117 -10.35 22.70 -1.01
CA THR A 117 -10.99 22.20 -2.24
C THR A 117 -10.05 21.34 -3.10
N MET A 118 -8.80 21.17 -2.68
CA MET A 118 -7.77 20.50 -3.46
C MET A 118 -7.37 19.18 -2.83
N TYR A 119 -7.30 18.11 -3.64
CA TYR A 119 -6.70 16.84 -3.25
C TYR A 119 -5.19 16.91 -3.42
N CYS A 120 -4.48 16.44 -2.41
CA CYS A 120 -3.02 16.46 -2.36
C CYS A 120 -2.51 15.09 -1.93
N THR A 121 -1.31 14.73 -2.39
CA THR A 121 -0.59 13.55 -1.92
C THR A 121 0.72 13.95 -1.27
N GLN A 122 1.06 13.27 -0.17
CA GLN A 122 2.37 13.36 0.48
C GLN A 122 2.78 11.95 0.92
N CYS A 123 3.84 11.42 0.32
CA CYS A 123 4.28 10.05 0.56
C CYS A 123 5.70 9.95 1.13
N GLU A 124 6.41 11.05 1.29
CA GLU A 124 7.73 11.06 1.92
C GLU A 124 7.65 11.23 3.45
N ALA A 125 8.37 10.41 4.19
CA ALA A 125 9.16 9.24 3.80
C ALA A 125 8.32 7.95 3.71
N GLU A 126 7.18 7.85 4.36
CA GLU A 126 6.37 6.66 4.51
C GLU A 126 4.88 7.03 4.53
N GLY A 127 4.34 7.51 3.41
CA GLY A 127 2.95 7.93 3.29
C GLY A 127 2.13 7.10 2.29
N TYR A 128 2.78 6.34 1.41
CA TYR A 128 2.11 5.50 0.41
C TYR A 128 1.17 4.47 1.06
N ARG A 129 1.54 3.92 2.22
CA ARG A 129 0.75 2.98 3.02
C ARG A 129 -0.63 3.49 3.45
N LYS A 130 -0.89 4.79 3.35
CA LYS A 130 -2.20 5.41 3.62
C LYS A 130 -3.06 5.58 2.36
N ILE A 131 -2.53 5.18 1.20
CA ILE A 131 -3.26 5.16 -0.07
C ILE A 131 -3.71 3.74 -0.39
N THR A 132 -2.79 2.79 -0.37
CA THR A 132 -3.04 1.37 -0.61
C THR A 132 -1.91 0.52 -0.03
N PHE A 133 -2.00 -0.81 -0.17
CA PHE A 133 -0.95 -1.71 0.26
C PHE A 133 0.29 -1.65 -0.64
N GLY A 134 1.48 -1.75 -0.04
CA GLY A 134 2.73 -1.81 -0.78
C GLY A 134 3.95 -1.98 0.12
N LEU A 135 5.13 -2.09 -0.49
CA LEU A 135 6.41 -2.02 0.22
C LEU A 135 6.79 -0.53 0.30
N ASP A 136 6.36 0.13 1.38
CA ASP A 136 6.53 1.58 1.57
C ASP A 136 7.93 1.89 2.14
N ARG A 137 8.94 1.66 1.30
CA ARG A 137 10.35 1.84 1.63
C ARG A 137 11.13 2.40 0.43
N PRO A 138 12.16 3.25 0.66
CA PRO A 138 12.82 4.02 -0.40
C PRO A 138 13.71 3.19 -1.33
N ASP A 139 14.02 1.96 -0.98
CA ASP A 139 14.88 1.05 -1.76
C ASP A 139 14.07 0.09 -2.66
N VAL A 140 12.75 0.20 -2.68
CA VAL A 140 11.88 -0.50 -3.64
C VAL A 140 11.41 0.49 -4.70
N LEU A 141 12.03 0.41 -5.88
CA LEU A 141 11.73 1.30 -7.01
C LEU A 141 10.79 0.61 -7.98
N SER A 142 9.69 1.28 -8.32
CA SER A 142 8.65 0.78 -9.21
C SER A 142 8.32 1.78 -10.30
N THR A 143 7.83 1.31 -11.44
CA THR A 143 7.13 2.15 -12.41
C THR A 143 5.66 2.21 -12.05
N TYR A 144 4.99 3.34 -12.35
CA TYR A 144 3.59 3.55 -11.99
C TYR A 144 2.73 3.86 -13.21
N THR A 145 1.55 3.26 -13.28
CA THR A 145 0.45 3.71 -14.13
C THR A 145 -0.70 4.16 -13.21
N VAL A 146 -1.11 5.42 -13.36
CA VAL A 146 -2.15 5.99 -12.50
C VAL A 146 -3.34 6.48 -13.31
N THR A 147 -4.52 6.04 -12.93
CA THR A 147 -5.80 6.49 -13.50
C THR A 147 -6.60 7.23 -12.41
N LEU A 148 -7.06 8.43 -12.74
CA LEU A 148 -7.90 9.24 -11.85
C LEU A 148 -9.28 9.42 -12.46
N SER A 149 -10.31 9.15 -11.67
CA SER A 149 -11.72 9.42 -12.00
C SER A 149 -12.31 10.26 -10.88
N ALA A 150 -12.94 11.36 -11.22
CA ALA A 150 -13.60 12.28 -10.28
C ALA A 150 -14.76 12.98 -10.95
N ASP A 151 -15.72 13.45 -10.16
CA ASP A 151 -16.79 14.33 -10.64
C ASP A 151 -16.21 15.69 -11.04
N LYS A 152 -16.88 16.36 -12.01
CA LYS A 152 -16.48 17.67 -12.53
C LYS A 152 -16.94 18.80 -11.63
#